data_d30de759a7c1c786459b453d08a3dc1b
#
_entry.id   d30de759a7c1c786459b453d08a3dc1b
#
_cell.length_a   1.000
_cell.length_b   1.000
_cell.length_c   1.000
_cell.angle_alpha   90.00
_cell.angle_beta   90.00
_cell.angle_gamma   90.00
#
_symmetry.space_group_name_H-M   'P 1'
#
loop_
_entity.id
_entity.type
_entity.pdbx_description
1 polymer ?
#
loop_
_entity_poly.entity_id
_entity_poly.type
_entity_poly.pdbx_seq_one_letter_code
_entity_poly.pdbx_strand_id
1 'polypeptide(L)'
;MKKLLIIPFCICTYLTFAQASDFILLKKRNITIATYFSGSTITFTTNTGAFMEANILRIKKDTLFLKEYMVKPVMTQLGVYILDTLGSYLHSYHYKEIFSIAKTGRHFDVSSSGAALMGGGILITLASGVVFLADKNKFSPELLVAGIALGGLGYILSKQGGKGMVLGKKYKLEYVQAQSIPNNF
;
A
#
# COMPACT_ATOMS: atom_id res chain seq x y z
N MET A 1 -47.23 -19.74 26.94
CA MET A 1 -46.77 -18.67 26.01
C MET A 1 -45.25 -18.60 25.82
N LYS A 2 -44.40 -19.13 26.73
CA LYS A 2 -42.91 -19.10 26.57
C LYS A 2 -42.35 -20.00 25.45
N LYS A 3 -43.05 -21.06 25.06
CA LYS A 3 -42.60 -21.99 24.00
C LYS A 3 -42.83 -21.48 22.57
N LEU A 4 -43.72 -20.51 22.37
CA LEU A 4 -44.02 -19.95 21.05
C LEU A 4 -42.91 -19.01 20.52
N LEU A 5 -42.06 -18.48 21.40
CA LEU A 5 -40.98 -17.53 21.05
C LEU A 5 -39.70 -18.21 20.55
N ILE A 6 -39.57 -19.54 20.80
CA ILE A 6 -38.41 -20.33 20.38
C ILE A 6 -38.41 -20.61 18.85
N ILE A 7 -39.62 -20.76 18.30
CA ILE A 7 -39.79 -21.10 16.85
C ILE A 7 -39.23 -20.02 15.92
N PRO A 8 -39.54 -18.70 16.10
CA PRO A 8 -38.96 -17.69 15.23
C PRO A 8 -37.44 -17.53 15.41
N PHE A 9 -36.92 -17.81 16.61
CA PHE A 9 -35.46 -17.76 16.87
C PHE A 9 -34.71 -18.88 16.12
N CYS A 10 -35.25 -20.08 16.06
CA CYS A 10 -34.70 -21.19 15.29
C CYS A 10 -34.75 -20.92 13.75
N ILE A 11 -35.81 -20.26 13.26
CA ILE A 11 -35.90 -19.94 11.82
C ILE A 11 -34.87 -18.93 11.38
N CYS A 12 -34.52 -17.93 12.22
CA CYS A 12 -33.48 -16.95 11.90
C CYS A 12 -32.07 -17.55 11.75
N THR A 13 -31.78 -18.66 12.40
CA THR A 13 -30.47 -19.32 12.29
C THR A 13 -30.25 -20.05 10.96
N TYR A 14 -31.31 -20.43 10.25
CA TYR A 14 -31.22 -21.09 8.94
C TYR A 14 -30.99 -20.12 7.76
N LEU A 15 -31.17 -18.81 7.97
CA LEU A 15 -31.05 -17.82 6.90
C LEU A 15 -29.64 -17.23 6.76
N THR A 16 -28.69 -17.62 7.59
CA THR A 16 -27.29 -17.19 7.45
C THR A 16 -26.57 -17.97 6.37
N PHE A 17 -26.85 -17.66 5.12
CA PHE A 17 -26.02 -18.10 4.01
C PHE A 17 -24.69 -17.35 4.08
N ALA A 18 -23.65 -17.99 4.56
CA ALA A 18 -22.29 -17.49 4.45
C ALA A 18 -21.94 -17.43 2.96
N GLN A 19 -21.94 -16.22 2.38
CA GLN A 19 -21.50 -16.02 1.01
C GLN A 19 -19.99 -16.23 0.99
N ALA A 20 -19.56 -17.38 0.54
CA ALA A 20 -18.16 -17.64 0.26
C ALA A 20 -17.72 -16.72 -0.89
N SER A 21 -16.87 -15.75 -0.62
CA SER A 21 -16.32 -14.88 -1.64
C SER A 21 -14.94 -15.35 -2.06
N ASP A 22 -14.69 -15.30 -3.36
CA ASP A 22 -13.36 -15.58 -3.90
C ASP A 22 -12.33 -14.62 -3.30
N PHE A 23 -11.09 -15.07 -3.19
CA PHE A 23 -10.01 -14.27 -2.63
C PHE A 23 -8.69 -14.51 -3.37
N ILE A 24 -7.77 -13.57 -3.21
CA ILE A 24 -6.44 -13.65 -3.80
C ILE A 24 -5.40 -13.73 -2.69
N LEU A 25 -4.50 -14.69 -2.80
CA LEU A 25 -3.37 -14.89 -1.90
C LEU A 25 -2.12 -14.27 -2.50
N LEU A 26 -1.44 -13.45 -1.73
CA LEU A 26 -0.08 -13.04 -2.02
C LEU A 26 0.89 -13.98 -1.31
N LYS A 27 1.63 -14.75 -2.09
CA LYS A 27 2.60 -15.74 -1.59
C LYS A 27 4.02 -15.28 -1.85
N LYS A 28 4.90 -15.53 -0.89
CA LYS A 28 6.35 -15.38 -1.00
C LYS A 28 7.00 -16.75 -0.78
N ARG A 29 7.62 -17.35 -1.80
CA ARG A 29 8.23 -18.68 -1.71
C ARG A 29 7.26 -19.72 -1.10
N ASN A 30 6.03 -19.77 -1.57
CA ASN A 30 4.93 -20.63 -1.10
C ASN A 30 4.32 -20.28 0.28
N ILE A 31 4.82 -19.28 1.00
CA ILE A 31 4.24 -18.83 2.27
C ILE A 31 3.26 -17.69 1.96
N THR A 32 2.04 -17.79 2.43
CA THR A 32 1.04 -16.70 2.32
C THR A 32 1.45 -15.55 3.23
N ILE A 33 1.59 -14.36 2.66
CA ILE A 33 1.97 -13.14 3.39
C ILE A 33 0.84 -12.12 3.47
N ALA A 34 -0.12 -12.19 2.55
CA ALA A 34 -1.32 -11.38 2.58
C ALA A 34 -2.46 -12.09 1.86
N THR A 35 -3.69 -11.81 2.30
CA THR A 35 -4.92 -12.28 1.67
C THR A 35 -5.78 -11.07 1.33
N TYR A 36 -6.24 -10.99 0.09
CA TYR A 36 -7.12 -9.94 -0.40
C TYR A 36 -8.49 -10.52 -0.70
N PHE A 37 -9.51 -9.94 -0.13
CA PHE A 37 -10.91 -10.35 -0.24
C PHE A 37 -11.80 -9.14 -0.51
N SER A 38 -13.05 -9.38 -0.81
CA SER A 38 -14.05 -8.32 -0.98
C SER A 38 -14.14 -7.44 0.26
N GLY A 39 -14.03 -6.11 0.10
CA GLY A 39 -13.98 -5.11 1.16
C GLY A 39 -12.56 -4.73 1.60
N SER A 40 -11.50 -5.45 1.21
CA SER A 40 -10.13 -5.06 1.52
C SER A 40 -9.62 -3.98 0.54
N THR A 41 -8.70 -3.14 1.01
CA THR A 41 -7.98 -2.18 0.17
C THR A 41 -6.75 -2.85 -0.43
N ILE A 42 -6.50 -2.60 -1.70
CA ILE A 42 -5.30 -3.06 -2.41
C ILE A 42 -4.61 -1.87 -3.07
N THR A 43 -3.29 -1.82 -2.94
CA THR A 43 -2.44 -0.83 -3.62
C THR A 43 -1.46 -1.58 -4.50
N PHE A 44 -1.49 -1.29 -5.79
CA PHE A 44 -0.67 -2.01 -6.76
C PHE A 44 -0.27 -1.13 -7.95
N THR A 45 0.71 -1.61 -8.70
CA THR A 45 1.08 -1.04 -9.99
C THR A 45 0.79 -2.07 -11.08
N THR A 46 0.18 -1.62 -12.16
CA THR A 46 -0.14 -2.46 -13.32
C THR A 46 1.10 -2.71 -14.19
N ASN A 47 1.01 -3.64 -15.13
CA ASN A 47 2.05 -3.88 -16.13
C ASN A 47 2.29 -2.66 -17.04
N THR A 48 1.30 -1.77 -17.17
CA THR A 48 1.41 -0.50 -17.91
C THR A 48 2.06 0.62 -17.11
N GLY A 49 2.39 0.38 -15.83
CA GLY A 49 3.01 1.35 -14.94
C GLY A 49 2.00 2.24 -14.19
N ALA A 50 0.69 2.06 -14.37
CA ALA A 50 -0.31 2.82 -13.63
C ALA A 50 -0.34 2.38 -12.16
N PHE A 51 -0.18 3.34 -11.24
CA PHE A 51 -0.34 3.14 -9.80
C PHE A 51 -1.81 3.29 -9.42
N MET A 52 -2.30 2.37 -8.60
CA MET A 52 -3.70 2.33 -8.19
C MET A 52 -3.83 1.96 -6.72
N GLU A 53 -4.67 2.71 -6.01
CA GLU A 53 -5.11 2.42 -4.66
C GLU A 53 -6.64 2.37 -4.64
N ALA A 54 -7.20 1.21 -4.40
CA ALA A 54 -8.63 1.01 -4.51
C ALA A 54 -9.15 -0.05 -3.54
N ASN A 55 -10.45 0.02 -3.25
CA ASN A 55 -11.16 -0.99 -2.48
C ASN A 55 -11.69 -2.10 -3.41
N ILE A 56 -11.47 -3.34 -3.01
CA ILE A 56 -11.98 -4.50 -3.73
C ILE A 56 -13.48 -4.64 -3.45
N LEU A 57 -14.32 -4.42 -4.46
CA LEU A 57 -15.75 -4.65 -4.35
C LEU A 57 -16.09 -6.13 -4.38
N ARG A 58 -15.49 -6.84 -5.33
CA ARG A 58 -15.64 -8.28 -5.48
C ARG A 58 -14.50 -8.86 -6.30
N ILE A 59 -14.26 -10.14 -6.14
CA ILE A 59 -13.33 -10.93 -6.94
C ILE A 59 -14.17 -12.01 -7.61
N LYS A 60 -14.08 -12.16 -8.92
CA LYS A 60 -14.82 -13.17 -9.66
C LYS A 60 -14.07 -13.56 -10.93
N LYS A 61 -13.91 -14.85 -11.18
CA LYS A 61 -13.25 -15.39 -12.38
C LYS A 61 -11.92 -14.70 -12.69
N ASP A 62 -11.00 -14.73 -11.74
CA ASP A 62 -9.66 -14.14 -11.88
C ASP A 62 -9.60 -12.61 -12.06
N THR A 63 -10.74 -11.91 -11.93
CA THR A 63 -10.86 -10.47 -12.13
C THR A 63 -11.20 -9.79 -10.81
N LEU A 64 -10.46 -8.72 -10.50
CA LEU A 64 -10.73 -7.81 -9.39
C LEU A 64 -11.61 -6.67 -9.89
N PHE A 65 -12.76 -6.49 -9.26
CA PHE A 65 -13.61 -5.32 -9.43
C PHE A 65 -13.29 -4.35 -8.31
N LEU A 66 -12.77 -3.19 -8.68
CA LEU A 66 -12.18 -2.20 -7.78
C LEU A 66 -12.99 -0.92 -7.79
N LYS A 67 -13.06 -0.27 -6.64
CA LYS A 67 -13.62 1.07 -6.47
C LYS A 67 -12.55 2.01 -5.96
N GLU A 68 -12.15 2.93 -6.80
CA GLU A 68 -11.23 4.01 -6.47
C GLU A 68 -12.01 5.24 -6.04
N TYR A 69 -11.68 5.81 -4.89
CA TYR A 69 -12.30 7.04 -4.41
C TYR A 69 -11.45 8.25 -4.79
N MET A 70 -12.10 9.22 -5.43
CA MET A 70 -11.51 10.55 -5.62
C MET A 70 -11.68 11.35 -4.34
N VAL A 71 -10.58 11.57 -3.62
CA VAL A 71 -10.57 12.40 -2.43
C VAL A 71 -9.88 13.73 -2.71
N LYS A 72 -10.44 14.83 -2.22
CA LYS A 72 -9.87 16.17 -2.32
C LYS A 72 -9.81 16.80 -0.92
N PRO A 73 -8.71 17.46 -0.56
CA PRO A 73 -8.67 18.26 0.65
C PRO A 73 -9.59 19.49 0.48
N VAL A 74 -10.58 19.62 1.35
CA VAL A 74 -11.52 20.74 1.41
C VAL A 74 -11.32 21.47 2.72
N MET A 75 -11.24 22.79 2.65
CA MET A 75 -11.10 23.64 3.83
C MET A 75 -12.45 23.75 4.54
N THR A 76 -12.48 23.46 5.82
CA THR A 76 -13.66 23.67 6.66
C THR A 76 -13.78 25.12 7.09
N GLN A 77 -14.95 25.51 7.61
CA GLN A 77 -15.17 26.85 8.19
C GLN A 77 -14.22 27.16 9.36
N LEU A 78 -13.66 26.15 9.99
CA LEU A 78 -12.67 26.27 11.09
C LEU A 78 -11.22 26.38 10.60
N GLY A 79 -10.98 26.47 9.28
CA GLY A 79 -9.63 26.56 8.71
C GLY A 79 -8.85 25.25 8.69
N VAL A 80 -9.47 24.12 9.02
CA VAL A 80 -8.86 22.79 8.98
C VAL A 80 -9.18 22.12 7.64
N TYR A 81 -8.19 21.47 7.03
CA TYR A 81 -8.42 20.67 5.82
C TYR A 81 -8.93 19.27 6.19
N ILE A 82 -10.05 18.89 5.59
CA ILE A 82 -10.57 17.51 5.65
C ILE A 82 -10.52 16.90 4.26
N LEU A 83 -10.39 15.57 4.18
CA LEU A 83 -10.49 14.85 2.92
C LEU A 83 -11.98 14.58 2.65
N ASP A 84 -12.49 15.17 1.57
CA ASP A 84 -13.84 14.93 1.10
C ASP A 84 -13.84 14.07 -0.16
N THR A 85 -14.85 13.19 -0.29
CA THR A 85 -14.98 12.25 -1.41
C THR A 85 -15.85 12.87 -2.48
N LEU A 86 -15.24 13.28 -3.59
CA LEU A 86 -15.94 13.87 -4.73
C LEU A 86 -16.69 12.85 -5.58
N GLY A 87 -16.23 11.61 -5.59
CA GLY A 87 -16.79 10.55 -6.40
C GLY A 87 -15.98 9.26 -6.35
N SER A 88 -16.36 8.30 -7.16
CA SER A 88 -15.62 7.05 -7.28
C SER A 88 -15.63 6.53 -8.71
N TYR A 89 -14.53 5.92 -9.12
CA TYR A 89 -14.41 5.19 -10.37
C TYR A 89 -14.45 3.69 -10.13
N LEU A 90 -15.05 2.98 -11.06
CA LEU A 90 -15.07 1.52 -11.08
C LEU A 90 -14.06 1.02 -12.10
N HIS A 91 -13.17 0.16 -11.65
CA HIS A 91 -12.16 -0.46 -12.50
C HIS A 91 -12.27 -1.98 -12.43
N SER A 92 -11.84 -2.65 -13.49
CA SER A 92 -11.72 -4.10 -13.50
C SER A 92 -10.35 -4.48 -14.03
N TYR A 93 -9.59 -5.25 -13.25
CA TYR A 93 -8.26 -5.74 -13.61
C TYR A 93 -8.19 -7.24 -13.42
N HIS A 94 -7.59 -7.91 -14.38
CA HIS A 94 -7.21 -9.31 -14.20
C HIS A 94 -6.00 -9.37 -13.26
N TYR A 95 -5.97 -10.33 -12.31
CA TYR A 95 -4.87 -10.39 -11.31
C TYR A 95 -3.47 -10.55 -11.95
N LYS A 96 -3.37 -11.08 -13.18
CA LYS A 96 -2.10 -11.18 -13.93
C LYS A 96 -1.61 -9.84 -14.51
N GLU A 97 -2.47 -8.82 -14.56
CA GLU A 97 -2.09 -7.47 -15.01
C GLU A 97 -1.38 -6.68 -13.92
N ILE A 98 -1.36 -7.20 -12.71
CA ILE A 98 -0.69 -6.60 -11.57
C ILE A 98 0.81 -6.91 -11.67
N PHE A 99 1.62 -5.86 -11.79
CA PHE A 99 3.08 -5.96 -11.83
C PHE A 99 3.69 -6.03 -10.43
N SER A 100 3.23 -5.17 -9.53
CA SER A 100 3.72 -5.13 -8.16
C SER A 100 2.63 -4.72 -7.18
N ILE A 101 2.71 -5.21 -5.95
CA ILE A 101 1.83 -4.82 -4.85
C ILE A 101 2.63 -3.96 -3.89
N ALA A 102 2.09 -2.80 -3.53
CA ALA A 102 2.66 -1.97 -2.49
C ALA A 102 2.45 -2.64 -1.13
N LYS A 103 3.37 -2.41 -0.19
CA LYS A 103 3.17 -2.85 1.18
C LYS A 103 2.01 -2.05 1.79
N THR A 104 0.96 -2.75 2.18
CA THR A 104 -0.15 -2.15 2.91
C THR A 104 0.29 -1.82 4.33
N GLY A 105 0.15 -0.57 4.73
CA GLY A 105 0.48 -0.10 6.08
C GLY A 105 1.15 1.28 6.04
N ARG A 106 1.03 2.03 7.14
CA ARG A 106 1.83 3.25 7.38
C ARG A 106 3.28 2.84 7.61
N HIS A 107 3.99 2.53 6.55
CA HIS A 107 5.43 2.38 6.63
C HIS A 107 6.08 3.76 6.54
N PHE A 108 7.01 4.01 7.46
CA PHE A 108 7.96 5.10 7.33
C PHE A 108 8.62 4.96 5.96
N ASP A 109 8.41 5.93 5.08
CA ASP A 109 8.99 5.89 3.74
C ASP A 109 10.48 6.19 3.84
N VAL A 110 11.25 5.11 3.98
CA VAL A 110 12.71 5.17 4.06
C VAL A 110 13.31 5.83 2.81
N SER A 111 12.62 5.73 1.67
CA SER A 111 13.10 6.34 0.42
C SER A 111 13.02 7.86 0.46
N SER A 112 11.91 8.43 0.92
CA SER A 112 11.75 9.88 1.02
C SER A 112 12.64 10.47 2.12
N SER A 113 12.78 9.77 3.24
CA SER A 113 13.73 10.13 4.32
C SER A 113 15.18 10.05 3.85
N GLY A 114 15.53 9.04 3.02
CA GLY A 114 16.84 8.91 2.40
C GLY A 114 17.15 10.07 1.45
N ALA A 115 16.16 10.50 0.66
CA ALA A 115 16.31 11.65 -0.24
C ALA A 115 16.53 12.97 0.53
N ALA A 116 15.80 13.17 1.65
CA ALA A 116 15.99 14.33 2.51
C ALA A 116 17.38 14.35 3.17
N LEU A 117 17.85 13.20 3.68
CA LEU A 117 19.21 13.07 4.23
C LEU A 117 20.27 13.32 3.18
N MET A 118 20.09 12.81 1.95
CA MET A 118 21.02 13.06 0.86
C MET A 118 21.08 14.54 0.50
N GLY A 119 19.93 15.21 0.40
CA GLY A 119 19.87 16.66 0.15
C GLY A 119 20.55 17.47 1.24
N GLY A 120 20.27 17.16 2.51
CA GLY A 120 20.93 17.79 3.67
C GLY A 120 22.45 17.58 3.68
N GLY A 121 22.90 16.35 3.39
CA GLY A 121 24.33 16.04 3.28
C GLY A 121 25.04 16.84 2.18
N ILE A 122 24.41 16.97 1.01
CA ILE A 122 24.94 17.79 -0.10
C ILE A 122 25.05 19.25 0.32
N LEU A 123 24.04 19.83 0.95
CA LEU A 123 24.07 21.23 1.39
C LEU A 123 25.18 21.50 2.39
N ILE A 124 25.36 20.61 3.39
CA ILE A 124 26.45 20.74 4.38
C ILE A 124 27.83 20.65 3.71
N THR A 125 27.99 19.72 2.75
CA THR A 125 29.23 19.56 2.02
C THR A 125 29.57 20.82 1.20
N LEU A 126 28.55 21.37 0.48
CA LEU A 126 28.73 22.60 -0.31
C LEU A 126 29.04 23.80 0.61
N ALA A 127 28.33 23.96 1.74
CA ALA A 127 28.61 25.03 2.69
C ALA A 127 30.03 24.93 3.25
N SER A 128 30.50 23.73 3.61
CA SER A 128 31.88 23.51 4.04
C SER A 128 32.90 23.86 2.97
N GLY A 129 32.60 23.55 1.69
CA GLY A 129 33.44 23.93 0.54
C GLY A 129 33.54 25.45 0.35
N VAL A 130 32.41 26.16 0.47
CA VAL A 130 32.40 27.64 0.40
C VAL A 130 33.22 28.27 1.53
N VAL A 131 33.07 27.78 2.75
CA VAL A 131 33.85 28.26 3.89
C VAL A 131 35.37 28.05 3.67
N PHE A 132 35.75 26.88 3.11
CA PHE A 132 37.14 26.60 2.77
C PHE A 132 37.73 27.59 1.76
N LEU A 133 36.95 28.00 0.76
CA LEU A 133 37.39 28.95 -0.25
C LEU A 133 37.47 30.40 0.28
N ALA A 134 36.54 30.74 1.19
CA ALA A 134 36.47 32.09 1.76
C ALA A 134 37.52 32.33 2.88
N ASP A 135 37.68 31.40 3.81
CA ASP A 135 38.60 31.51 4.94
C ASP A 135 39.05 30.12 5.42
N LYS A 136 40.26 29.74 5.06
CA LYS A 136 40.85 28.45 5.45
C LYS A 136 40.95 28.23 6.94
N ASN A 137 41.05 29.28 7.72
CA ASN A 137 41.19 29.20 9.18
C ASN A 137 39.86 28.83 9.87
N LYS A 138 38.75 29.08 9.22
CA LYS A 138 37.40 28.74 9.70
C LYS A 138 36.86 27.41 9.14
N PHE A 139 37.63 26.75 8.33
CA PHE A 139 37.26 25.46 7.75
C PHE A 139 37.28 24.37 8.82
N SER A 140 36.12 23.66 8.94
CA SER A 140 35.99 22.49 9.80
C SER A 140 35.96 21.22 8.94
N PRO A 141 37.02 20.42 8.94
CA PRO A 141 37.03 19.15 8.19
C PRO A 141 36.00 18.15 8.69
N GLU A 142 35.65 18.25 9.98
CA GLU A 142 34.64 17.40 10.63
C GLU A 142 33.25 17.61 10.00
N LEU A 143 32.91 18.85 9.67
CA LEU A 143 31.63 19.23 9.05
C LEU A 143 31.54 18.72 7.63
N LEU A 144 32.66 18.75 6.89
CA LEU A 144 32.70 18.17 5.53
C LEU A 144 32.55 16.66 5.57
N VAL A 145 33.23 15.96 6.46
CA VAL A 145 33.11 14.50 6.63
C VAL A 145 31.70 14.14 7.05
N ALA A 146 31.07 14.88 7.96
CA ALA A 146 29.70 14.66 8.38
C ALA A 146 28.70 14.83 7.18
N GLY A 147 28.90 15.85 6.34
CA GLY A 147 28.09 16.08 5.15
C GLY A 147 28.18 14.92 4.15
N ILE A 148 29.40 14.44 3.88
CA ILE A 148 29.62 13.28 2.99
C ILE A 148 29.02 12.02 3.58
N ALA A 149 29.17 11.78 4.88
CA ALA A 149 28.61 10.60 5.56
C ALA A 149 27.08 10.60 5.51
N LEU A 150 26.44 11.74 5.82
CA LEU A 150 24.99 11.90 5.72
C LEU A 150 24.47 11.73 4.29
N GLY A 151 25.14 12.32 3.31
CA GLY A 151 24.81 12.16 1.90
C GLY A 151 24.90 10.71 1.43
N GLY A 152 25.97 10.01 1.81
CA GLY A 152 26.19 8.61 1.51
C GLY A 152 25.14 7.68 2.14
N LEU A 153 24.84 7.89 3.43
CA LEU A 153 23.77 7.16 4.12
C LEU A 153 22.41 7.44 3.46
N GLY A 154 22.11 8.70 3.14
CA GLY A 154 20.90 9.10 2.44
C GLY A 154 20.75 8.40 1.10
N TYR A 155 21.83 8.27 0.31
CA TYR A 155 21.83 7.54 -0.96
C TYR A 155 21.54 6.05 -0.78
N ILE A 156 22.15 5.40 0.21
CA ILE A 156 21.90 3.98 0.49
C ILE A 156 20.44 3.77 0.91
N LEU A 157 19.91 4.61 1.80
CA LEU A 157 18.53 4.53 2.27
C LEU A 157 17.53 4.79 1.14
N SER A 158 17.79 5.77 0.26
CA SER A 158 16.91 6.06 -0.88
C SER A 158 16.81 4.87 -1.85
N LYS A 159 17.89 4.10 -2.00
CA LYS A 159 17.90 2.88 -2.84
C LYS A 159 17.13 1.70 -2.23
N GLN A 160 17.00 1.65 -0.91
CA GLN A 160 16.32 0.56 -0.20
C GLN A 160 14.81 0.76 -0.07
N GLY A 161 14.34 1.99 -0.19
CA GLY A 161 12.92 2.34 -0.13
C GLY A 161 12.21 2.19 -1.48
N GLY A 162 10.89 2.07 -1.45
CA GLY A 162 10.02 2.27 -2.60
C GLY A 162 9.80 1.10 -3.56
N LYS A 163 10.55 0.01 -3.49
CA LYS A 163 10.26 -1.17 -4.32
C LYS A 163 9.16 -1.98 -3.67
N GLY A 164 7.91 -1.84 -4.16
CA GLY A 164 6.81 -2.75 -3.86
C GLY A 164 7.21 -4.22 -4.08
N MET A 165 6.35 -5.13 -3.70
CA MET A 165 6.54 -6.56 -3.91
C MET A 165 6.31 -6.89 -5.39
N VAL A 166 7.38 -6.85 -6.20
CA VAL A 166 7.32 -7.16 -7.63
C VAL A 166 6.97 -8.64 -7.80
N LEU A 167 5.89 -8.88 -8.53
CA LEU A 167 5.41 -10.23 -8.84
C LEU A 167 6.36 -10.93 -9.83
N GLY A 168 6.55 -12.23 -9.69
CA GLY A 168 7.45 -13.03 -10.52
C GLY A 168 8.22 -14.06 -9.72
N LYS A 169 9.57 -13.92 -9.65
CA LYS A 169 10.44 -14.96 -9.04
C LYS A 169 10.19 -15.19 -7.54
N LYS A 170 9.94 -14.15 -6.75
CA LYS A 170 9.82 -14.22 -5.28
C LYS A 170 8.39 -14.15 -4.78
N TYR A 171 7.54 -13.38 -5.45
CA TYR A 171 6.16 -13.12 -5.05
C TYR A 171 5.22 -13.59 -6.16
N LYS A 172 4.14 -14.25 -5.77
CA LYS A 172 3.10 -14.74 -6.69
C LYS A 172 1.74 -14.39 -6.13
N LEU A 173 0.83 -13.99 -7.03
CA LEU A 173 -0.60 -13.93 -6.72
C LEU A 173 -1.25 -15.24 -7.15
N GLU A 174 -2.09 -15.76 -6.28
CA GLU A 174 -2.84 -16.99 -6.53
C GLU A 174 -4.32 -16.70 -6.24
N TYR A 175 -5.15 -16.93 -7.23
CA TYR A 175 -6.58 -16.85 -7.10
C TYR A 175 -7.12 -18.14 -6.48
N VAL A 176 -7.96 -17.97 -5.48
CA VAL A 176 -8.64 -19.08 -4.82
C VAL A 176 -10.14 -18.84 -4.93
N GLN A 177 -10.79 -19.77 -5.63
CA GLN A 177 -12.23 -19.78 -5.72
C GLN A 177 -12.81 -20.40 -4.44
N ALA A 178 -13.65 -19.65 -3.77
CA ALA A 178 -14.41 -20.20 -2.67
C ALA A 178 -15.48 -21.12 -3.26
N GLN A 179 -15.26 -22.42 -3.19
CA GLN A 179 -16.28 -23.41 -3.58
C GLN A 179 -17.49 -23.21 -2.68
N SER A 180 -18.62 -22.85 -3.28
CA SER A 180 -19.91 -23.09 -2.66
C SER A 180 -20.00 -24.61 -2.44
N ILE A 181 -20.06 -25.05 -1.19
CA ILE A 181 -20.29 -26.44 -0.84
C ILE A 181 -21.58 -26.84 -1.59
N PRO A 182 -21.54 -27.81 -2.53
CA PRO A 182 -22.76 -28.27 -3.17
C PRO A 182 -23.64 -28.84 -2.06
N ASN A 183 -24.82 -28.25 -1.85
CA ASN A 183 -25.83 -28.82 -1.00
C ASN A 183 -26.31 -30.12 -1.65
N ASN A 184 -25.64 -31.20 -1.38
CA ASN A 184 -26.16 -32.55 -1.57
C ASN A 184 -26.98 -32.90 -0.33
N PHE A 185 -28.23 -32.46 -0.33
CA PHE A 185 -29.29 -33.04 0.50
C PHE A 185 -30.37 -33.62 -0.43
#